data_284a031566373c04e5fd971bfddd7542
#
_entry.id   284a031566373c04e5fd971bfddd7542
#
_cell.length_a   1.000
_cell.length_b   1.000
_cell.length_c   1.000
_cell.angle_alpha   90.00
_cell.angle_beta   90.00
_cell.angle_gamma   90.00
#
_symmetry.space_group_name_H-M   'P 1'
#
loop_
_entity.id
_entity.type
_entity.pdbx_description
1 polymer ?
#
loop_
_entity_poly.entity_id
_entity_poly.type
_entity_poly.pdbx_seq_one_letter_code
_entity_poly.pdbx_strand_id
1 'polypeptide(L)'
;MNYTLLKSSNKIPNFGIGTWGLGENEDKKEKEIRSIAFALHNGVRLIDTAEMYGNGMAELIISEALKHTDVKREDVFIISKVYPHNAGRDKIFDSLKASLKRLGLDYLDMYLLHWRGRVPLRETVECMEEAKKEGLIRDWGVSNFDVDDMKELESLKDGDKCVLNQVLYYLGSRGIEFDLAPYMKERNISLMAYSPLGRAGELGRNIFRNNTVLEIAEKHNASASQIALAFIIKISGYIPIPKSVSRRHLAENIKSQNIILTDEDIDMINKEFPKPDKKVPLDIV
;
A
#
# COMPACT_ATOMS: atom_id res chain seq x y z
N MET A 1 2.63 11.58 12.90
CA MET A 1 2.77 10.49 11.92
C MET A 1 4.14 9.86 12.07
N ASN A 2 4.21 8.54 12.07
CA ASN A 2 5.47 7.80 12.16
C ASN A 2 5.95 7.44 10.75
N TYR A 3 7.26 7.23 10.61
CA TYR A 3 7.90 6.92 9.32
C TYR A 3 8.73 5.65 9.46
N THR A 4 8.77 4.85 8.41
CA THR A 4 9.71 3.75 8.23
C THR A 4 10.88 4.23 7.36
N LEU A 5 12.11 3.89 7.73
CA LEU A 5 13.29 4.13 6.93
C LEU A 5 13.40 3.02 5.88
N LEU A 6 13.35 3.39 4.61
CA LEU A 6 13.60 2.47 3.51
C LEU A 6 15.09 2.16 3.40
N LYS A 7 15.47 1.04 2.81
CA LYS A 7 16.89 0.71 2.59
C LYS A 7 17.63 1.68 1.68
N SER A 8 16.91 2.49 0.89
CA SER A 8 17.44 3.62 0.12
C SER A 8 17.79 4.85 0.97
N SER A 9 17.53 4.83 2.28
CA SER A 9 17.60 5.94 3.22
C SER A 9 16.50 7.00 3.09
N ASN A 10 15.55 6.84 2.18
CA ASN A 10 14.34 7.64 2.14
C ASN A 10 13.36 7.20 3.24
N LYS A 11 12.44 8.09 3.63
CA LYS A 11 11.43 7.81 4.65
C LYS A 11 10.06 7.69 4.02
N ILE A 12 9.31 6.64 4.37
CA ILE A 12 7.92 6.43 3.97
C ILE A 12 7.00 6.51 5.20
N PRO A 13 5.84 7.19 5.13
CA PRO A 13 4.87 7.18 6.23
C PRO A 13 4.36 5.77 6.53
N ASN A 14 4.18 5.42 7.81
CA ASN A 14 3.74 4.09 8.26
C ASN A 14 2.25 3.81 8.04
N PHE A 15 1.52 4.77 7.50
CA PHE A 15 0.09 4.66 7.22
C PHE A 15 -0.24 5.52 6.01
N GLY A 16 -1.06 4.98 5.11
CA GLY A 16 -1.51 5.70 3.92
C GLY A 16 -2.98 5.45 3.60
N ILE A 17 -3.40 5.96 2.45
CA ILE A 17 -4.70 5.66 1.85
C ILE A 17 -4.52 5.07 0.46
N GLY A 18 -5.29 4.02 0.17
CA GLY A 18 -5.42 3.44 -1.16
C GLY A 18 -6.52 4.11 -1.97
N THR A 19 -6.40 4.11 -3.29
CA THR A 19 -7.35 4.74 -4.22
C THR A 19 -8.00 3.76 -5.19
N TRP A 20 -7.83 2.45 -5.01
CA TRP A 20 -8.47 1.46 -5.86
C TRP A 20 -10.00 1.61 -5.84
N GLY A 21 -10.62 1.60 -7.04
CA GLY A 21 -12.06 1.82 -7.22
C GLY A 21 -12.50 3.29 -7.13
N LEU A 22 -11.55 4.26 -7.11
CA LEU A 22 -11.85 5.66 -7.34
C LEU A 22 -11.87 5.96 -8.84
N GLY A 23 -12.72 6.91 -9.25
CA GLY A 23 -12.84 7.35 -10.65
C GLY A 23 -13.64 6.40 -11.55
N GLU A 24 -14.28 5.37 -10.99
CA GLU A 24 -15.13 4.46 -11.77
C GLU A 24 -16.56 4.98 -11.97
N ASN A 25 -16.97 6.00 -11.23
CA ASN A 25 -18.30 6.59 -11.29
C ASN A 25 -18.20 8.12 -11.15
N GLU A 26 -18.57 8.83 -12.22
CA GLU A 26 -18.51 10.29 -12.28
C GLU A 26 -19.35 10.97 -11.19
N ASP A 27 -20.52 10.40 -10.83
CA ASP A 27 -21.39 10.94 -9.77
C ASP A 27 -20.72 10.94 -8.39
N LYS A 28 -19.66 10.14 -8.20
CA LYS A 28 -18.92 10.04 -6.94
C LYS A 28 -17.67 10.91 -6.90
N LYS A 29 -17.22 11.44 -8.02
CA LYS A 29 -15.96 12.15 -8.19
C LYS A 29 -15.74 13.25 -7.14
N GLU A 30 -16.70 14.13 -6.97
CA GLU A 30 -16.64 15.21 -5.99
C GLU A 30 -16.48 14.68 -4.54
N LYS A 31 -17.15 13.59 -4.22
CA LYS A 31 -17.03 12.94 -2.90
C LYS A 31 -15.66 12.31 -2.72
N GLU A 32 -15.11 11.73 -3.78
CA GLU A 32 -13.80 11.09 -3.79
C GLU A 32 -12.68 12.14 -3.64
N ILE A 33 -12.74 13.25 -4.38
CA ILE A 33 -11.84 14.39 -4.22
C ILE A 33 -11.84 14.90 -2.78
N ARG A 34 -13.04 15.19 -2.24
CA ARG A 34 -13.19 15.66 -0.85
C ARG A 34 -12.69 14.66 0.18
N SER A 35 -12.75 13.36 -0.11
CA SER A 35 -12.26 12.33 0.81
C SER A 35 -10.73 12.31 0.91
N ILE A 36 -10.03 12.46 -0.21
CA ILE A 36 -8.56 12.56 -0.24
C ILE A 36 -8.11 13.86 0.43
N ALA A 37 -8.72 15.00 0.07
CA ALA A 37 -8.41 16.29 0.71
C ALA A 37 -8.62 16.23 2.23
N PHE A 38 -9.72 15.61 2.68
CA PHE A 38 -9.97 15.37 4.11
C PHE A 38 -8.87 14.54 4.78
N ALA A 39 -8.41 13.46 4.13
CA ALA A 39 -7.32 12.64 4.67
C ALA A 39 -6.02 13.45 4.81
N LEU A 40 -5.68 14.25 3.80
CA LEU A 40 -4.49 15.12 3.82
C LEU A 40 -4.58 16.18 4.93
N HIS A 41 -5.73 16.85 5.10
CA HIS A 41 -5.97 17.80 6.19
C HIS A 41 -5.86 17.14 7.58
N ASN A 42 -6.17 15.84 7.69
CA ASN A 42 -6.05 15.08 8.94
C ASN A 42 -4.70 14.37 9.09
N GLY A 43 -3.69 14.81 8.37
CA GLY A 43 -2.29 14.39 8.57
C GLY A 43 -1.86 13.15 7.80
N VAL A 44 -2.70 12.55 6.93
CA VAL A 44 -2.23 11.50 6.02
C VAL A 44 -1.22 12.11 5.05
N ARG A 45 -0.10 11.38 4.82
CA ARG A 45 0.99 11.84 3.95
C ARG A 45 1.42 10.76 2.95
N LEU A 46 0.69 9.65 2.85
CA LEU A 46 0.94 8.57 1.89
C LEU A 46 -0.33 8.28 1.10
N ILE A 47 -0.23 8.38 -0.22
CA ILE A 47 -1.32 8.04 -1.16
C ILE A 47 -0.81 6.99 -2.12
N ASP A 48 -1.52 5.86 -2.21
CA ASP A 48 -1.26 4.78 -3.15
C ASP A 48 -2.29 4.78 -4.27
N THR A 49 -1.81 4.81 -5.50
CA THR A 49 -2.62 4.76 -6.72
C THR A 49 -1.98 3.84 -7.78
N ALA A 50 -2.55 3.79 -8.96
CA ALA A 50 -2.01 3.10 -10.15
C ALA A 50 -2.64 3.66 -11.44
N GLU A 51 -1.92 3.56 -12.57
CA GLU A 51 -2.47 3.87 -13.90
C GLU A 51 -3.71 3.05 -14.24
N MET A 52 -3.81 1.85 -13.64
CA MET A 52 -4.95 0.95 -13.78
C MET A 52 -6.24 1.49 -13.15
N TYR A 53 -6.16 2.22 -12.04
CA TYR A 53 -7.33 2.55 -11.22
C TYR A 53 -8.23 3.55 -11.93
N GLY A 54 -9.45 3.09 -12.30
CA GLY A 54 -10.38 3.87 -13.09
C GLY A 54 -9.79 4.33 -14.44
N ASN A 55 -8.86 3.54 -15.04
CA ASN A 55 -8.13 3.93 -16.26
C ASN A 55 -7.42 5.29 -16.11
N GLY A 56 -6.75 5.53 -15.00
CA GLY A 56 -6.06 6.77 -14.69
C GLY A 56 -6.94 7.85 -14.04
N MET A 57 -8.24 7.63 -13.90
CA MET A 57 -9.13 8.61 -13.26
C MET A 57 -8.83 8.77 -11.77
N ALA A 58 -8.35 7.73 -11.07
CA ALA A 58 -7.91 7.84 -9.69
C ALA A 58 -6.74 8.83 -9.53
N GLU A 59 -5.81 8.84 -10.47
CA GLU A 59 -4.68 9.79 -10.49
C GLU A 59 -5.17 11.24 -10.73
N LEU A 60 -6.16 11.46 -11.61
CA LEU A 60 -6.79 12.78 -11.81
C LEU A 60 -7.53 13.27 -10.56
N ILE A 61 -8.22 12.36 -9.83
CA ILE A 61 -8.89 12.67 -8.56
C ILE A 61 -7.86 13.11 -7.51
N ILE A 62 -6.71 12.44 -7.42
CA ILE A 62 -5.62 12.85 -6.53
C ILE A 62 -5.10 14.23 -6.91
N SER A 63 -4.83 14.47 -8.19
CA SER A 63 -4.38 15.77 -8.68
C SER A 63 -5.34 16.89 -8.28
N GLU A 64 -6.64 16.67 -8.44
CA GLU A 64 -7.64 17.65 -8.06
C GLU A 64 -7.71 17.82 -6.52
N ALA A 65 -7.63 16.74 -5.75
CA ALA A 65 -7.65 16.80 -4.30
C ALA A 65 -6.45 17.57 -3.72
N LEU A 66 -5.28 17.46 -4.34
CA LEU A 66 -4.08 18.21 -3.94
C LEU A 66 -4.26 19.73 -4.07
N LYS A 67 -5.04 20.20 -5.06
CA LYS A 67 -5.36 21.63 -5.22
C LYS A 67 -6.30 22.17 -4.13
N HIS A 68 -7.02 21.28 -3.45
CA HIS A 68 -7.94 21.63 -2.35
C HIS A 68 -7.28 21.49 -0.96
N THR A 69 -5.95 21.53 -0.89
CA THR A 69 -5.19 21.43 0.36
C THR A 69 -3.99 22.37 0.34
N ASP A 70 -3.58 22.87 1.52
CA ASP A 70 -2.35 23.65 1.70
C ASP A 70 -1.12 22.74 1.94
N VAL A 71 -1.28 21.42 1.84
CA VAL A 71 -0.17 20.47 2.03
C VAL A 71 0.76 20.55 0.83
N LYS A 72 2.04 20.79 1.07
CA LYS A 72 3.04 20.93 0.01
C LYS A 72 3.32 19.56 -0.63
N ARG A 73 3.72 19.57 -1.92
CA ARG A 73 4.07 18.35 -2.66
C ARG A 73 5.15 17.53 -1.97
N GLU A 74 6.17 18.18 -1.44
CA GLU A 74 7.28 17.54 -0.74
C GLU A 74 6.90 16.85 0.57
N ASP A 75 5.76 17.20 1.14
CA ASP A 75 5.23 16.59 2.36
C ASP A 75 4.35 15.36 2.09
N VAL A 76 4.02 15.07 0.83
CA VAL A 76 3.16 13.93 0.45
C VAL A 76 3.97 12.89 -0.29
N PHE A 77 3.91 11.64 0.16
CA PHE A 77 4.50 10.49 -0.49
C PHE A 77 3.48 9.86 -1.44
N ILE A 78 3.74 9.91 -2.74
CA ILE A 78 2.81 9.41 -3.77
C ILE A 78 3.42 8.21 -4.46
N ILE A 79 2.66 7.10 -4.44
CA ILE A 79 2.99 5.85 -5.11
C ILE A 79 2.03 5.66 -6.29
N SER A 80 2.57 5.37 -7.48
CA SER A 80 1.80 4.82 -8.58
C SER A 80 2.43 3.52 -9.08
N LYS A 81 1.74 2.81 -9.99
CA LYS A 81 2.15 1.48 -10.43
C LYS A 81 2.00 1.37 -11.95
N VAL A 82 2.96 0.68 -12.56
CA VAL A 82 2.92 0.31 -13.98
C VAL A 82 2.24 -1.04 -14.17
N TYR A 83 1.39 -1.15 -15.20
CA TYR A 83 0.89 -2.44 -15.66
C TYR A 83 2.05 -3.34 -16.12
N PRO A 84 2.00 -4.65 -15.87
CA PRO A 84 3.04 -5.58 -16.30
C PRO A 84 3.31 -5.55 -17.81
N HIS A 85 2.27 -5.34 -18.63
CA HIS A 85 2.43 -5.27 -20.10
C HIS A 85 2.98 -3.93 -20.61
N ASN A 86 3.08 -2.93 -19.74
CA ASN A 86 3.73 -1.64 -19.99
C ASN A 86 5.10 -1.53 -19.32
N ALA A 87 5.56 -2.58 -18.62
CA ALA A 87 6.78 -2.54 -17.81
C ALA A 87 8.09 -2.73 -18.61
N GLY A 88 8.00 -2.86 -19.94
CA GLY A 88 9.13 -2.92 -20.85
C GLY A 88 9.60 -1.54 -21.33
N ARG A 89 10.82 -1.50 -21.85
CA ARG A 89 11.50 -0.27 -22.28
C ARG A 89 10.72 0.54 -23.32
N ASP A 90 9.95 -0.12 -24.15
CA ASP A 90 9.13 0.48 -25.20
C ASP A 90 7.94 1.28 -24.67
N LYS A 91 7.51 1.06 -23.40
CA LYS A 91 6.27 1.62 -22.86
C LYS A 91 6.39 2.24 -21.47
N ILE A 92 7.32 1.77 -20.64
CA ILE A 92 7.35 2.14 -19.20
C ILE A 92 7.50 3.65 -18.99
N PHE A 93 8.32 4.32 -19.81
CA PHE A 93 8.51 5.76 -19.71
C PHE A 93 7.29 6.56 -20.16
N ASP A 94 6.57 6.08 -21.18
CA ASP A 94 5.31 6.70 -21.60
C ASP A 94 4.22 6.52 -20.55
N SER A 95 4.11 5.33 -19.94
CA SER A 95 3.21 5.07 -18.83
C SER A 95 3.52 5.96 -17.61
N LEU A 96 4.80 6.06 -17.22
CA LEU A 96 5.23 6.90 -16.11
C LEU A 96 4.93 8.39 -16.38
N LYS A 97 5.31 8.90 -17.55
CA LYS A 97 5.03 10.29 -17.95
C LYS A 97 3.53 10.59 -18.03
N ALA A 98 2.72 9.62 -18.49
CA ALA A 98 1.27 9.74 -18.51
C ALA A 98 0.69 9.80 -17.07
N SER A 99 1.19 8.98 -16.12
CA SER A 99 0.83 9.03 -14.71
C SER A 99 1.22 10.37 -14.08
N LEU A 100 2.43 10.84 -14.30
CA LEU A 100 2.90 12.14 -13.83
C LEU A 100 2.03 13.29 -14.35
N LYS A 101 1.67 13.25 -15.65
CA LYS A 101 0.78 14.23 -16.27
C LYS A 101 -0.62 14.23 -15.64
N ARG A 102 -1.21 13.05 -15.38
CA ARG A 102 -2.53 12.95 -14.74
C ARG A 102 -2.50 13.44 -13.29
N LEU A 103 -1.43 13.14 -12.58
CA LEU A 103 -1.21 13.62 -11.21
C LEU A 103 -0.84 15.10 -11.14
N GLY A 104 -0.36 15.71 -12.24
CA GLY A 104 0.15 17.07 -12.26
C GLY A 104 1.46 17.22 -11.49
N LEU A 105 2.34 16.24 -11.56
CA LEU A 105 3.58 16.14 -10.80
C LEU A 105 4.80 15.98 -11.70
N ASP A 106 5.96 16.41 -11.21
CA ASP A 106 7.25 16.23 -11.89
C ASP A 106 7.92 14.91 -11.53
N TYR A 107 7.58 14.32 -10.37
CA TYR A 107 8.13 13.05 -9.90
C TYR A 107 7.13 12.27 -9.04
N LEU A 108 7.33 10.93 -8.95
CA LEU A 108 6.74 10.08 -7.94
C LEU A 108 7.73 9.79 -6.81
N ASP A 109 7.24 9.63 -5.59
CA ASP A 109 8.09 9.17 -4.49
C ASP A 109 8.41 7.68 -4.63
N MET A 110 7.49 6.90 -5.20
CA MET A 110 7.73 5.49 -5.51
C MET A 110 6.92 5.04 -6.72
N TYR A 111 7.54 4.18 -7.54
CA TYR A 111 6.88 3.54 -8.68
C TYR A 111 6.99 2.03 -8.56
N LEU A 112 5.86 1.31 -8.67
CA LEU A 112 5.83 -0.13 -8.47
C LEU A 112 5.53 -0.86 -9.78
N LEU A 113 6.14 -2.03 -10.00
CA LEU A 113 5.59 -3.03 -10.91
C LEU A 113 4.37 -3.67 -10.24
N HIS A 114 3.19 -3.55 -10.87
CA HIS A 114 1.91 -3.89 -10.23
C HIS A 114 1.73 -5.39 -9.92
N TRP A 115 2.28 -6.27 -10.76
CA TRP A 115 2.47 -7.72 -10.54
C TRP A 115 3.45 -8.28 -11.57
N ARG A 116 3.94 -9.50 -11.31
CA ARG A 116 4.84 -10.20 -12.23
C ARG A 116 4.14 -10.50 -13.55
N GLY A 117 4.64 -9.94 -14.66
CA GLY A 117 4.12 -10.10 -16.00
C GLY A 117 5.04 -10.93 -16.91
N ARG A 118 4.86 -10.78 -18.21
CA ARG A 118 5.64 -11.48 -19.24
C ARG A 118 6.89 -10.70 -19.69
N VAL A 119 6.95 -9.40 -19.41
CA VAL A 119 8.14 -8.59 -19.70
C VAL A 119 9.29 -9.14 -18.86
N PRO A 120 10.49 -9.35 -19.45
CA PRO A 120 11.66 -9.80 -18.70
C PRO A 120 11.93 -8.86 -17.52
N LEU A 121 11.99 -9.41 -16.31
CA LEU A 121 12.11 -8.61 -15.08
C LEU A 121 13.37 -7.75 -15.08
N ARG A 122 14.47 -8.24 -15.69
CA ARG A 122 15.71 -7.46 -15.88
C ARG A 122 15.45 -6.15 -16.63
N GLU A 123 14.65 -6.17 -17.69
CA GLU A 123 14.33 -4.99 -18.47
C GLU A 123 13.56 -3.96 -17.64
N THR A 124 12.59 -4.44 -16.84
CA THR A 124 11.84 -3.58 -15.91
C THR A 124 12.76 -2.93 -14.88
N VAL A 125 13.68 -3.70 -14.27
CA VAL A 125 14.66 -3.19 -13.28
C VAL A 125 15.55 -2.12 -13.89
N GLU A 126 16.10 -2.38 -15.09
CA GLU A 126 16.94 -1.40 -15.81
C GLU A 126 16.18 -0.08 -16.05
N CYS A 127 14.90 -0.17 -16.46
CA CYS A 127 14.08 1.02 -16.69
C CYS A 127 13.72 1.76 -15.39
N MET A 128 13.45 1.06 -14.29
CA MET A 128 13.20 1.67 -12.98
C MET A 128 14.44 2.44 -12.47
N GLU A 129 15.63 1.86 -12.60
CA GLU A 129 16.88 2.52 -12.25
C GLU A 129 17.18 3.74 -13.14
N GLU A 130 16.86 3.67 -14.43
CA GLU A 130 16.98 4.79 -15.35
C GLU A 130 16.00 5.92 -14.98
N ALA A 131 14.72 5.61 -14.73
CA ALA A 131 13.72 6.57 -14.27
C ALA A 131 14.12 7.25 -12.95
N LYS A 132 14.74 6.49 -12.03
CA LYS A 132 15.30 7.03 -10.78
C LYS A 132 16.47 7.98 -11.06
N LYS A 133 17.38 7.62 -11.95
CA LYS A 133 18.51 8.47 -12.37
C LYS A 133 18.05 9.76 -13.05
N GLU A 134 16.97 9.69 -13.83
CA GLU A 134 16.35 10.87 -14.47
C GLU A 134 15.57 11.75 -13.48
N GLY A 135 15.36 11.31 -12.23
CA GLY A 135 14.62 12.02 -11.21
C GLY A 135 13.09 11.95 -11.36
N LEU A 136 12.59 11.10 -12.26
CA LEU A 136 11.15 10.88 -12.47
C LEU A 136 10.53 10.10 -11.30
N ILE A 137 11.33 9.28 -10.61
CA ILE A 137 10.94 8.56 -9.40
C ILE A 137 12.06 8.67 -8.35
N ARG A 138 11.72 8.63 -7.07
CA ARG A 138 12.71 8.60 -5.99
C ARG A 138 13.15 7.19 -5.63
N ASP A 139 12.20 6.27 -5.58
CA ASP A 139 12.42 4.85 -5.32
C ASP A 139 11.50 3.99 -6.18
N TRP A 140 11.79 2.70 -6.22
CA TRP A 140 10.94 1.72 -6.88
C TRP A 140 10.78 0.44 -6.05
N GLY A 141 9.73 -0.29 -6.35
CA GLY A 141 9.42 -1.56 -5.75
C GLY A 141 8.52 -2.40 -6.64
N VAL A 142 7.96 -3.43 -6.05
CA VAL A 142 7.06 -4.37 -6.71
C VAL A 142 5.76 -4.55 -5.95
N SER A 143 4.80 -5.21 -6.55
CA SER A 143 3.57 -5.62 -5.89
C SER A 143 3.20 -7.04 -6.33
N ASN A 144 2.60 -7.81 -5.40
CA ASN A 144 2.18 -9.18 -5.66
C ASN A 144 3.33 -10.14 -6.05
N PHE A 145 4.51 -9.94 -5.49
CA PHE A 145 5.65 -10.85 -5.63
C PHE A 145 5.68 -11.80 -4.44
N ASP A 146 5.76 -13.11 -4.71
CA ASP A 146 6.05 -14.11 -3.67
C ASP A 146 7.57 -14.23 -3.41
N VAL A 147 7.96 -15.19 -2.57
CA VAL A 147 9.39 -15.40 -2.25
C VAL A 147 10.20 -15.79 -3.49
N ASP A 148 9.64 -16.55 -4.41
CA ASP A 148 10.37 -17.01 -5.58
C ASP A 148 10.55 -15.88 -6.59
N ASP A 149 9.52 -15.02 -6.76
CA ASP A 149 9.61 -13.79 -7.55
C ASP A 149 10.64 -12.81 -6.95
N MET A 150 10.66 -12.67 -5.61
CA MET A 150 11.62 -11.81 -4.93
C MET A 150 13.06 -12.33 -5.06
N LYS A 151 13.28 -13.66 -5.06
CA LYS A 151 14.58 -14.26 -5.33
C LYS A 151 15.03 -14.06 -6.78
N GLU A 152 14.10 -14.22 -7.75
CA GLU A 152 14.38 -13.90 -9.16
C GLU A 152 14.83 -12.43 -9.26
N LEU A 153 14.06 -11.51 -8.67
CA LEU A 153 14.38 -10.08 -8.67
C LEU A 153 15.76 -9.79 -8.08
N GLU A 154 16.06 -10.34 -6.90
CA GLU A 154 17.33 -10.12 -6.19
C GLU A 154 18.54 -10.67 -6.96
N SER A 155 18.36 -11.72 -7.78
CA SER A 155 19.42 -12.29 -8.61
C SER A 155 19.84 -11.43 -9.78
N LEU A 156 19.05 -10.41 -10.13
CA LEU A 156 19.31 -9.51 -11.23
C LEU A 156 20.25 -8.37 -10.80
N LYS A 157 21.02 -7.84 -11.76
CA LYS A 157 21.77 -6.61 -11.54
C LYS A 157 20.82 -5.50 -11.10
N ASP A 158 21.15 -4.80 -10.02
CA ASP A 158 20.36 -3.73 -9.40
C ASP A 158 19.00 -4.18 -8.83
N GLY A 159 18.62 -5.47 -8.90
CA GLY A 159 17.38 -5.99 -8.34
C GLY A 159 17.31 -5.90 -6.82
N ASP A 160 18.49 -5.94 -6.16
CA ASP A 160 18.64 -5.72 -4.72
C ASP A 160 18.28 -4.30 -4.28
N LYS A 161 18.11 -3.34 -5.20
CA LYS A 161 17.69 -1.96 -4.90
C LYS A 161 16.18 -1.81 -4.74
N CYS A 162 15.38 -2.85 -5.01
CA CYS A 162 13.94 -2.85 -4.71
C CYS A 162 13.70 -2.59 -3.22
N VAL A 163 12.95 -1.53 -2.86
CA VAL A 163 12.80 -1.09 -1.47
C VAL A 163 11.50 -1.55 -0.81
N LEU A 164 10.51 -1.99 -1.59
CA LEU A 164 9.17 -2.29 -1.10
C LEU A 164 8.49 -3.37 -1.95
N ASN A 165 7.75 -4.26 -1.30
CA ASN A 165 6.77 -5.13 -1.94
C ASN A 165 5.38 -4.87 -1.33
N GLN A 166 4.40 -4.55 -2.19
CA GLN A 166 3.03 -4.32 -1.79
C GLN A 166 2.20 -5.58 -2.03
N VAL A 167 1.65 -6.16 -0.97
CA VAL A 167 0.92 -7.44 -1.01
C VAL A 167 -0.39 -7.37 -0.24
N LEU A 168 -1.30 -8.30 -0.53
CA LEU A 168 -2.52 -8.48 0.26
C LEU A 168 -2.13 -8.94 1.66
N TYR A 169 -2.59 -8.20 2.67
CA TYR A 169 -2.41 -8.61 4.05
C TYR A 169 -3.46 -8.01 4.97
N TYR A 170 -4.15 -8.85 5.71
CA TYR A 170 -5.12 -8.52 6.76
C TYR A 170 -5.31 -9.71 7.69
N LEU A 171 -6.07 -9.58 8.78
CA LEU A 171 -6.27 -10.64 9.78
C LEU A 171 -6.73 -11.98 9.20
N GLY A 172 -7.52 -11.95 8.12
CA GLY A 172 -8.03 -13.17 7.46
C GLY A 172 -7.11 -13.72 6.36
N SER A 173 -6.01 -13.04 6.02
CA SER A 173 -5.02 -13.48 5.03
C SER A 173 -3.62 -13.18 5.55
N ARG A 174 -3.05 -14.14 6.24
CA ARG A 174 -1.74 -14.07 6.91
C ARG A 174 -0.68 -14.97 6.25
N GLY A 175 -0.96 -15.47 5.04
CA GLY A 175 -0.10 -16.41 4.31
C GLY A 175 1.35 -15.99 4.22
N ILE A 176 1.58 -14.70 3.97
CA ILE A 176 2.90 -14.10 3.81
C ILE A 176 3.78 -14.19 5.07
N GLU A 177 3.21 -14.40 6.26
CA GLU A 177 3.97 -14.50 7.51
C GLU A 177 4.80 -15.78 7.62
N PHE A 178 4.52 -16.79 6.79
CA PHE A 178 5.27 -18.04 6.79
C PHE A 178 6.68 -17.86 6.22
N ASP A 179 6.80 -17.24 5.06
CA ASP A 179 8.08 -17.14 4.34
C ASP A 179 8.38 -15.74 3.78
N LEU A 180 7.43 -15.08 3.10
CA LEU A 180 7.68 -13.83 2.40
C LEU A 180 8.05 -12.68 3.37
N ALA A 181 7.30 -12.50 4.44
CA ALA A 181 7.56 -11.42 5.39
C ALA A 181 8.90 -11.59 6.14
N PRO A 182 9.29 -12.80 6.63
CA PRO A 182 10.64 -13.05 7.12
C PRO A 182 11.73 -12.76 6.08
N TYR A 183 11.54 -13.24 4.83
CA TYR A 183 12.48 -13.01 3.73
C TYR A 183 12.71 -11.52 3.47
N MET A 184 11.64 -10.73 3.39
CA MET A 184 11.71 -9.29 3.17
C MET A 184 12.39 -8.57 4.35
N LYS A 185 12.07 -8.97 5.59
CA LYS A 185 12.65 -8.39 6.80
C LYS A 185 14.16 -8.54 6.84
N GLU A 186 14.68 -9.73 6.53
CA GLU A 186 16.14 -10.00 6.47
C GLU A 186 16.87 -9.11 5.46
N ARG A 187 16.16 -8.65 4.42
CA ARG A 187 16.71 -7.83 3.32
C ARG A 187 16.37 -6.34 3.44
N ASN A 188 15.75 -5.94 4.55
CA ASN A 188 15.28 -4.58 4.77
C ASN A 188 14.36 -4.07 3.64
N ILE A 189 13.54 -4.96 3.06
CA ILE A 189 12.51 -4.61 2.09
C ILE A 189 11.21 -4.35 2.87
N SER A 190 10.63 -3.16 2.69
CA SER A 190 9.40 -2.78 3.39
C SER A 190 8.19 -3.53 2.84
N LEU A 191 7.26 -3.87 3.72
CA LEU A 191 5.99 -4.48 3.37
C LEU A 191 4.86 -3.45 3.44
N MET A 192 4.11 -3.31 2.34
CA MET A 192 2.89 -2.51 2.29
C MET A 192 1.68 -3.43 2.14
N ALA A 193 0.70 -3.24 3.01
CA ALA A 193 -0.50 -4.07 3.08
C ALA A 193 -1.65 -3.40 2.33
N TYR A 194 -1.99 -3.90 1.14
CA TYR A 194 -3.23 -3.48 0.48
C TYR A 194 -4.43 -4.30 0.97
N SER A 195 -5.64 -3.78 0.81
CA SER A 195 -6.88 -4.35 1.35
C SER A 195 -6.77 -4.73 2.85
N PRO A 196 -6.22 -3.87 3.73
CA PRO A 196 -5.86 -4.24 5.10
C PRO A 196 -7.07 -4.53 5.99
N LEU A 197 -8.26 -4.23 5.52
CA LEU A 197 -9.55 -4.55 6.18
C LEU A 197 -10.30 -5.70 5.49
N GLY A 198 -9.65 -6.41 4.57
CA GLY A 198 -10.26 -7.40 3.71
C GLY A 198 -11.11 -6.75 2.60
N ARG A 199 -11.54 -7.55 1.62
CA ARG A 199 -12.53 -7.08 0.64
C ARG A 199 -13.91 -7.01 1.30
N ALA A 200 -14.76 -6.12 0.78
CA ALA A 200 -16.20 -6.08 1.07
C ALA A 200 -16.87 -7.38 0.56
N GLY A 201 -16.74 -8.45 1.29
CA GLY A 201 -17.22 -9.80 1.04
C GLY A 201 -17.35 -10.56 2.35
N GLU A 202 -17.64 -11.87 2.30
CA GLU A 202 -17.87 -12.67 3.51
C GLU A 202 -16.67 -12.70 4.46
N LEU A 203 -15.45 -12.83 3.93
CA LEU A 203 -14.23 -12.89 4.73
C LEU A 203 -13.95 -11.60 5.52
N GLY A 204 -14.13 -10.43 4.91
CA GLY A 204 -13.95 -9.15 5.62
C GLY A 204 -15.05 -8.89 6.66
N ARG A 205 -16.30 -9.27 6.37
CA ARG A 205 -17.43 -9.10 7.31
C ARG A 205 -17.29 -9.95 8.57
N ASN A 206 -16.68 -11.12 8.47
CA ASN A 206 -16.47 -12.02 9.61
C ASN A 206 -15.50 -11.40 10.63
N ILE A 207 -14.43 -10.68 10.19
CA ILE A 207 -13.50 -10.02 11.09
C ILE A 207 -14.20 -8.95 11.95
N PHE A 208 -15.06 -8.13 11.35
CA PHE A 208 -15.77 -7.06 12.07
C PHE A 208 -16.87 -7.54 13.01
N ARG A 209 -17.24 -8.82 12.95
CA ARG A 209 -18.20 -9.49 13.83
C ARG A 209 -17.57 -10.54 14.72
N ASN A 210 -16.27 -10.70 14.63
CA ASN A 210 -15.52 -11.67 15.43
C ASN A 210 -15.47 -11.21 16.90
N ASN A 211 -15.86 -12.09 17.82
CA ASN A 211 -16.00 -11.77 19.23
C ASN A 211 -14.65 -11.32 19.84
N THR A 212 -13.55 -11.97 19.50
CA THR A 212 -12.21 -11.59 19.99
C THR A 212 -11.84 -10.19 19.55
N VAL A 213 -12.07 -9.85 18.25
CA VAL A 213 -11.79 -8.49 17.74
C VAL A 213 -12.69 -7.45 18.40
N LEU A 214 -13.96 -7.77 18.65
CA LEU A 214 -14.91 -6.88 19.33
C LEU A 214 -14.56 -6.67 20.80
N GLU A 215 -14.12 -7.70 21.52
CA GLU A 215 -13.66 -7.60 22.91
C GLU A 215 -12.44 -6.67 23.01
N ILE A 216 -11.45 -6.85 22.15
CA ILE A 216 -10.28 -5.96 22.10
C ILE A 216 -10.71 -4.54 21.73
N ALA A 217 -11.65 -4.38 20.78
CA ALA A 217 -12.16 -3.08 20.38
C ALA A 217 -12.84 -2.34 21.56
N GLU A 218 -13.64 -3.03 22.36
CA GLU A 218 -14.25 -2.48 23.58
C GLU A 218 -13.19 -2.05 24.60
N LYS A 219 -12.20 -2.90 24.87
CA LYS A 219 -11.07 -2.62 25.79
C LYS A 219 -10.33 -1.33 25.41
N HIS A 220 -10.17 -1.07 24.08
CA HIS A 220 -9.46 0.11 23.58
C HIS A 220 -10.40 1.28 23.23
N ASN A 221 -11.71 1.19 23.50
CA ASN A 221 -12.71 2.17 23.06
C ASN A 221 -12.57 2.51 21.55
N ALA A 222 -12.44 1.48 20.73
CA ALA A 222 -12.16 1.55 19.32
C ALA A 222 -13.16 0.71 18.49
N SER A 223 -13.14 0.85 17.16
CA SER A 223 -13.88 -0.04 16.28
C SER A 223 -13.04 -1.27 15.90
N ALA A 224 -13.71 -2.36 15.49
CA ALA A 224 -13.03 -3.56 15.00
C ALA A 224 -12.07 -3.27 13.84
N SER A 225 -12.42 -2.33 12.94
CA SER A 225 -11.53 -1.89 11.86
C SER A 225 -10.27 -1.19 12.37
N GLN A 226 -10.39 -0.42 13.43
CA GLN A 226 -9.22 0.22 14.04
C GLN A 226 -8.29 -0.80 14.70
N ILE A 227 -8.81 -1.84 15.35
CA ILE A 227 -8.01 -2.95 15.91
C ILE A 227 -7.29 -3.70 14.78
N ALA A 228 -7.98 -4.03 13.69
CA ALA A 228 -7.36 -4.71 12.54
C ALA A 228 -6.22 -3.89 11.94
N LEU A 229 -6.38 -2.57 11.78
CA LEU A 229 -5.31 -1.69 11.29
C LEU A 229 -4.17 -1.54 12.31
N ALA A 230 -4.48 -1.38 13.59
CA ALA A 230 -3.49 -1.28 14.66
C ALA A 230 -2.63 -2.56 14.75
N PHE A 231 -3.24 -3.74 14.54
CA PHE A 231 -2.52 -5.01 14.45
C PHE A 231 -1.46 -4.99 13.34
N ILE A 232 -1.82 -4.56 12.13
CA ILE A 232 -0.88 -4.47 10.99
C ILE A 232 0.27 -3.50 11.30
N ILE A 233 -0.04 -2.35 11.90
CA ILE A 233 0.96 -1.33 12.27
C ILE A 233 1.91 -1.86 13.34
N LYS A 234 1.42 -2.66 14.30
CA LYS A 234 2.23 -3.26 15.38
C LYS A 234 3.21 -4.31 14.84
N ILE A 235 2.84 -5.03 13.78
CA ILE A 235 3.72 -6.03 13.17
C ILE A 235 4.79 -5.30 12.35
N SER A 236 5.99 -5.27 12.89
CA SER A 236 7.30 -4.94 12.29
C SER A 236 7.31 -4.06 11.03
N GLY A 237 6.70 -2.85 11.08
CA GLY A 237 6.86 -1.89 9.99
C GLY A 237 5.96 -2.11 8.77
N TYR A 238 4.92 -2.92 8.85
CA TYR A 238 3.94 -3.06 7.78
C TYR A 238 3.12 -1.78 7.63
N ILE A 239 2.91 -1.36 6.38
CA ILE A 239 2.28 -0.09 6.04
C ILE A 239 0.88 -0.37 5.49
N PRO A 240 -0.19 -0.21 6.26
CA PRO A 240 -1.54 -0.40 5.74
C PRO A 240 -1.99 0.81 4.91
N ILE A 241 -2.70 0.52 3.81
CA ILE A 241 -3.29 1.51 2.92
C ILE A 241 -4.80 1.29 2.74
N PRO A 242 -5.62 1.46 3.81
CA PRO A 242 -7.05 1.31 3.71
C PRO A 242 -7.67 2.35 2.77
N LYS A 243 -8.70 1.94 2.01
CA LYS A 243 -9.48 2.85 1.14
C LYS A 243 -10.82 3.19 1.79
N SER A 244 -11.18 4.46 1.82
CA SER A 244 -12.53 4.90 2.17
C SER A 244 -12.87 6.25 1.54
N VAL A 245 -14.14 6.45 1.18
CA VAL A 245 -14.72 7.73 0.77
C VAL A 245 -15.67 8.30 1.84
N SER A 246 -15.78 7.64 2.97
CA SER A 246 -16.54 8.09 4.14
C SER A 246 -15.62 8.86 5.08
N ARG A 247 -15.93 10.13 5.36
CA ARG A 247 -15.16 10.95 6.33
C ARG A 247 -15.08 10.28 7.70
N ARG A 248 -16.17 9.66 8.16
CA ARG A 248 -16.20 8.93 9.43
C ARG A 248 -15.18 7.79 9.43
N HIS A 249 -15.25 6.91 8.42
CA HIS A 249 -14.33 5.77 8.33
C HIS A 249 -12.87 6.22 8.12
N LEU A 250 -12.63 7.31 7.35
CA LEU A 250 -11.28 7.88 7.22
C LEU A 250 -10.75 8.36 8.57
N ALA A 251 -11.55 9.09 9.33
CA ALA A 251 -11.15 9.55 10.66
C ALA A 251 -10.88 8.38 11.62
N GLU A 252 -11.72 7.34 11.60
CA GLU A 252 -11.51 6.11 12.37
C GLU A 252 -10.20 5.42 11.95
N ASN A 253 -9.99 5.21 10.64
CA ASN A 253 -8.78 4.57 10.12
C ASN A 253 -7.51 5.36 10.50
N ILE A 254 -7.53 6.69 10.40
CA ILE A 254 -6.39 7.54 10.79
C ILE A 254 -6.09 7.39 12.28
N LYS A 255 -7.10 7.33 13.13
CA LYS A 255 -6.94 7.17 14.59
C LYS A 255 -6.36 5.80 14.98
N SER A 256 -6.44 4.77 14.13
CA SER A 256 -5.85 3.45 14.41
C SER A 256 -4.35 3.50 14.72
N GLN A 257 -3.65 4.49 14.16
CA GLN A 257 -2.21 4.70 14.40
C GLN A 257 -1.87 5.00 15.87
N ASN A 258 -2.84 5.47 16.64
CA ASN A 258 -2.66 5.84 18.05
C ASN A 258 -3.01 4.70 19.01
N ILE A 259 -3.54 3.58 18.51
CA ILE A 259 -3.90 2.43 19.33
C ILE A 259 -2.64 1.59 19.56
N ILE A 260 -2.34 1.36 20.83
CA ILE A 260 -1.23 0.52 21.25
C ILE A 260 -1.82 -0.79 21.75
N LEU A 261 -1.78 -1.81 20.92
CA LEU A 261 -2.18 -3.16 21.29
C LEU A 261 -1.15 -3.75 22.26
N THR A 262 -1.63 -4.38 23.32
CA THR A 262 -0.79 -5.12 24.27
C THR A 262 -0.34 -6.45 23.66
N ASP A 263 0.65 -7.10 24.28
CA ASP A 263 1.07 -8.44 23.84
C ASP A 263 -0.06 -9.45 24.05
N GLU A 264 -0.88 -9.30 25.10
CA GLU A 264 -2.09 -10.11 25.33
C GLU A 264 -3.11 -9.95 24.18
N ASP A 265 -3.37 -8.72 23.70
CA ASP A 265 -4.25 -8.47 22.58
C ASP A 265 -3.72 -9.16 21.30
N ILE A 266 -2.41 -9.11 21.09
CA ILE A 266 -1.75 -9.78 19.95
C ILE A 266 -1.87 -11.31 20.07
N ASP A 267 -1.70 -11.86 21.27
CA ASP A 267 -1.84 -13.30 21.51
C ASP A 267 -3.29 -13.76 21.28
N MET A 268 -4.28 -12.99 21.74
CA MET A 268 -5.69 -13.27 21.47
C MET A 268 -5.99 -13.27 19.95
N ILE A 269 -5.47 -12.27 19.22
CA ILE A 269 -5.60 -12.20 17.75
C ILE A 269 -4.90 -13.38 17.07
N ASN A 270 -3.68 -13.73 17.52
CA ASN A 270 -2.93 -14.85 16.96
C ASN A 270 -3.61 -16.21 17.17
N LYS A 271 -4.30 -16.37 18.30
CA LYS A 271 -5.08 -17.57 18.59
C LYS A 271 -6.31 -17.70 17.69
N GLU A 272 -7.00 -16.57 17.45
CA GLU A 272 -8.22 -16.52 16.64
C GLU A 272 -7.92 -16.57 15.13
N PHE A 273 -6.87 -15.88 14.70
CA PHE A 273 -6.40 -15.82 13.33
C PHE A 273 -4.96 -16.33 13.24
N PRO A 274 -4.73 -17.65 13.33
CA PRO A 274 -3.38 -18.19 13.35
C PRO A 274 -2.67 -17.94 12.01
N LYS A 275 -1.38 -17.64 12.10
CA LYS A 275 -0.51 -17.66 10.93
C LYS A 275 -0.37 -19.10 10.41
N PRO A 276 -0.15 -19.31 9.11
CA PRO A 276 0.00 -20.64 8.57
C PRO A 276 1.30 -21.31 9.08
N ASP A 277 1.25 -22.62 9.25
CA ASP A 277 2.38 -23.47 9.62
C ASP A 277 3.15 -24.02 8.40
N LYS A 278 2.66 -23.74 7.19
CA LYS A 278 3.24 -24.15 5.91
C LYS A 278 3.07 -23.06 4.85
N LYS A 279 3.87 -23.13 3.77
CA LYS A 279 3.72 -22.24 2.62
C LYS A 279 2.32 -22.37 2.01
N VAL A 280 1.68 -21.26 1.79
CA VAL A 280 0.42 -21.13 1.02
C VAL A 280 0.66 -20.20 -0.16
N PRO A 281 -0.08 -20.36 -1.27
CA PRO A 281 -0.01 -19.41 -2.39
C PRO A 281 -0.25 -17.98 -1.93
N LEU A 282 0.38 -17.03 -2.59
CA LEU A 282 0.12 -15.61 -2.33
C LEU A 282 -1.33 -15.27 -2.71
N ASP A 283 -2.08 -14.74 -1.76
CA ASP A 283 -3.42 -14.21 -2.03
C ASP A 283 -3.32 -12.93 -2.87
N ILE A 284 -4.09 -12.88 -3.95
CA ILE A 284 -4.18 -11.74 -4.86
C ILE A 284 -5.66 -11.41 -5.10
N VAL A 285 -5.99 -10.15 -5.25
CA VAL A 285 -7.37 -9.67 -5.52
C VAL A 285 -7.42 -8.79 -6.76
#